data_a2d92faef711ba781bd962042b52d173
#
_entry.id   a2d92faef711ba781bd962042b52d173
#
_cell.length_a   1.000
_cell.length_b   1.000
_cell.length_c   1.000
_cell.angle_alpha   90.00
_cell.angle_beta   90.00
_cell.angle_gamma   90.00
#
_symmetry.space_group_name_H-M   'P 1'
#
loop_
_entity.id
_entity.type
_entity.pdbx_description
1 polymer ?
#
loop_
_entity_poly.entity_id
_entity_poly.type
_entity_poly.pdbx_seq_one_letter_code
_entity_poly.pdbx_strand_id
1 'polypeptide(L)'
;NMSHEIRTPLNAIIGFSSILAETDDKEEKEEFVKIINKNSDLLLRLITDILDFSKIESGILDYSLADTSLKEIFHEQYQVHALKMPEKVSLICDFDALPDILIHTDPKRVTQVISNLISNAAKFTEEGSISFSYRIVEGYVLIEVIDTGIGISLQHQQSIFDRFVKINSFKQGTGLGLTICKTIIEALNGTIGVDSRPGEGARFWFTLPYNG
;
A
#
# COMPACT_ATOMS: atom_id res chain seq x y z
N ASN A 1 -6.42 -15.81 -12.16
CA ASN A 1 -5.54 -14.63 -12.34
C ASN A 1 -4.28 -14.63 -11.47
N MET A 2 -4.30 -15.17 -10.22
CA MET A 2 -3.11 -15.24 -9.34
C MET A 2 -1.90 -15.94 -10.00
N SER A 3 -2.13 -17.09 -10.64
CA SER A 3 -1.03 -17.82 -11.32
C SER A 3 -0.34 -17.00 -12.40
N HIS A 4 -1.06 -16.13 -13.07
CA HIS A 4 -0.50 -15.24 -14.10
C HIS A 4 0.34 -14.11 -13.46
N GLU A 5 -0.15 -13.52 -12.36
CA GLU A 5 0.56 -12.46 -11.63
C GLU A 5 1.87 -12.96 -10.99
N ILE A 6 1.92 -14.24 -10.58
CA ILE A 6 3.13 -14.89 -10.07
C ILE A 6 4.08 -15.25 -11.21
N ARG A 7 3.56 -15.77 -12.34
CA ARG A 7 4.37 -16.24 -13.46
C ARG A 7 5.16 -15.11 -14.12
N THR A 8 4.57 -13.94 -14.26
CA THR A 8 5.21 -12.79 -14.94
C THR A 8 6.52 -12.36 -14.25
N PRO A 9 6.55 -12.00 -12.95
CA PRO A 9 7.80 -11.66 -12.28
C PRO A 9 8.75 -12.85 -12.19
N LEU A 10 8.27 -14.08 -12.02
CA LEU A 10 9.12 -15.27 -11.97
C LEU A 10 9.86 -15.47 -13.30
N ASN A 11 9.17 -15.35 -14.44
CA ASN A 11 9.78 -15.46 -15.76
C ASN A 11 10.81 -14.34 -16.00
N ALA A 12 10.53 -13.11 -15.52
CA ALA A 12 11.48 -12.02 -15.61
C ALA A 12 12.76 -12.31 -14.79
N ILE A 13 12.62 -12.82 -13.54
CA ILE A 13 13.76 -13.21 -12.72
C ILE A 13 14.59 -14.27 -13.43
N ILE A 14 13.97 -15.34 -13.94
CA ILE A 14 14.65 -16.44 -14.63
C ILE A 14 15.35 -15.93 -15.88
N GLY A 15 14.64 -15.17 -16.73
CA GLY A 15 15.19 -14.66 -18.01
C GLY A 15 16.39 -13.73 -17.80
N PHE A 16 16.26 -12.73 -16.91
CA PHE A 16 17.35 -11.79 -16.64
C PHE A 16 18.52 -12.44 -15.88
N SER A 17 18.27 -13.46 -15.04
CA SER A 17 19.36 -14.23 -14.41
C SER A 17 20.18 -15.01 -15.43
N SER A 18 19.54 -15.56 -16.47
CA SER A 18 20.26 -16.27 -17.56
C SER A 18 21.14 -15.30 -18.37
N ILE A 19 20.59 -14.15 -18.76
CA ILE A 19 21.32 -13.13 -19.52
C ILE A 19 22.47 -12.54 -18.68
N LEU A 20 22.24 -12.32 -17.37
CA LEU A 20 23.26 -11.83 -16.43
C LEU A 20 24.50 -12.75 -16.37
N ALA A 21 24.30 -14.05 -16.56
CA ALA A 21 25.40 -15.03 -16.58
C ALA A 21 26.22 -14.99 -17.89
N GLU A 22 25.65 -14.47 -18.98
CA GLU A 22 26.25 -14.46 -20.30
C GLU A 22 26.87 -13.11 -20.68
N THR A 23 26.43 -11.99 -20.08
CA THR A 23 27.00 -10.66 -20.38
C THR A 23 28.26 -10.39 -19.58
N ASP A 24 29.24 -9.72 -20.21
CA ASP A 24 30.43 -9.20 -19.53
C ASP A 24 30.36 -7.68 -19.27
N ASP A 25 29.38 -7.00 -19.85
CA ASP A 25 29.16 -5.57 -19.67
C ASP A 25 28.71 -5.24 -18.25
N LYS A 26 29.43 -4.33 -17.59
CA LYS A 26 29.18 -3.96 -16.20
C LYS A 26 27.89 -3.17 -16.03
N GLU A 27 27.56 -2.27 -16.97
CA GLU A 27 26.36 -1.44 -16.92
C GLU A 27 25.10 -2.30 -17.13
N GLU A 28 25.14 -3.22 -18.09
CA GLU A 28 24.07 -4.21 -18.31
C GLU A 28 23.86 -5.09 -17.07
N LYS A 29 24.95 -5.57 -16.43
CA LYS A 29 24.87 -6.35 -15.19
C LYS A 29 24.12 -5.61 -14.10
N GLU A 30 24.46 -4.33 -13.88
CA GLU A 30 23.81 -3.49 -12.87
C GLU A 30 22.31 -3.29 -13.17
N GLU A 31 21.96 -3.14 -14.45
CA GLU A 31 20.55 -3.01 -14.86
C GLU A 31 19.79 -4.32 -14.66
N PHE A 32 20.35 -5.46 -15.07
CA PHE A 32 19.69 -6.77 -14.87
C PHE A 32 19.49 -7.11 -13.40
N VAL A 33 20.47 -6.81 -12.54
CA VAL A 33 20.34 -6.98 -11.09
C VAL A 33 19.18 -6.12 -10.54
N LYS A 34 19.03 -4.87 -10.98
CA LYS A 34 17.92 -4.01 -10.59
C LYS A 34 16.56 -4.60 -10.99
N ILE A 35 16.48 -5.14 -12.22
CA ILE A 35 15.25 -5.77 -12.73
C ILE A 35 14.92 -7.04 -11.93
N ILE A 36 15.91 -7.89 -11.65
CA ILE A 36 15.73 -9.11 -10.85
C ILE A 36 15.24 -8.75 -9.45
N ASN A 37 15.90 -7.81 -8.77
CA ASN A 37 15.52 -7.39 -7.42
C ASN A 37 14.09 -6.82 -7.38
N LYS A 38 13.74 -5.94 -8.33
CA LYS A 38 12.39 -5.38 -8.44
C LYS A 38 11.31 -6.46 -8.61
N ASN A 39 11.57 -7.48 -9.43
CA ASN A 39 10.62 -8.57 -9.64
C ASN A 39 10.57 -9.54 -8.44
N SER A 40 11.69 -9.73 -7.74
CA SER A 40 11.75 -10.51 -6.49
C SER A 40 10.93 -9.86 -5.39
N ASP A 41 11.06 -8.54 -5.20
CA ASP A 41 10.26 -7.77 -4.24
C ASP A 41 8.76 -7.82 -4.57
N LEU A 42 8.42 -7.75 -5.87
CA LEU A 42 7.05 -7.89 -6.32
C LEU A 42 6.51 -9.29 -5.98
N LEU A 43 7.27 -10.34 -6.29
CA LEU A 43 6.87 -11.74 -6.01
C LEU A 43 6.66 -11.99 -4.52
N LEU A 44 7.56 -11.48 -3.67
CA LEU A 44 7.42 -11.58 -2.21
C LEU A 44 6.15 -10.90 -1.70
N ARG A 45 5.81 -9.71 -2.22
CA ARG A 45 4.55 -9.03 -1.89
C ARG A 45 3.33 -9.85 -2.31
N LEU A 46 3.34 -10.39 -3.55
CA LEU A 46 2.25 -11.22 -4.04
C LEU A 46 2.02 -12.44 -3.14
N ILE A 47 3.10 -13.12 -2.73
CA ILE A 47 3.03 -14.28 -1.83
C ILE A 47 2.48 -13.85 -0.46
N THR A 48 2.97 -12.76 0.10
CA THR A 48 2.49 -12.22 1.39
C THR A 48 1.01 -11.87 1.34
N ASP A 49 0.55 -11.18 0.29
CA ASP A 49 -0.86 -10.84 0.09
C ASP A 49 -1.75 -12.09 0.03
N ILE A 50 -1.29 -13.15 -0.67
CA ILE A 50 -2.01 -14.42 -0.79
C ILE A 50 -2.09 -15.14 0.55
N LEU A 51 -1.00 -15.17 1.32
CA LEU A 51 -0.96 -15.78 2.64
C LEU A 51 -1.84 -15.02 3.65
N ASP A 52 -1.76 -13.70 3.66
CA ASP A 52 -2.61 -12.87 4.51
C ASP A 52 -4.09 -13.07 4.14
N PHE A 53 -4.41 -13.06 2.84
CA PHE A 53 -5.76 -13.32 2.36
C PHE A 53 -6.27 -14.72 2.79
N SER A 54 -5.44 -15.76 2.68
CA SER A 54 -5.79 -17.13 3.11
C SER A 54 -6.05 -17.20 4.62
N LYS A 55 -5.24 -16.52 5.44
CA LYS A 55 -5.45 -16.42 6.90
C LYS A 55 -6.74 -15.68 7.24
N ILE A 56 -7.07 -14.63 6.49
CA ILE A 56 -8.31 -13.88 6.63
C ILE A 56 -9.52 -14.78 6.33
N GLU A 57 -9.50 -15.51 5.21
CA GLU A 57 -10.61 -16.41 4.84
C GLU A 57 -10.85 -17.55 5.84
N SER A 58 -9.77 -18.04 6.43
CA SER A 58 -9.85 -19.10 7.46
C SER A 58 -10.20 -18.58 8.86
N GLY A 59 -10.30 -17.26 9.05
CA GLY A 59 -10.55 -16.65 10.36
C GLY A 59 -9.39 -16.81 11.36
N ILE A 60 -8.18 -17.14 10.88
CA ILE A 60 -6.99 -17.45 11.70
C ILE A 60 -6.03 -16.23 11.74
N LEU A 61 -6.48 -15.06 11.35
CA LEU A 61 -5.61 -13.89 11.44
C LEU A 61 -5.48 -13.44 12.91
N ASP A 62 -4.33 -13.71 13.49
CA ASP A 62 -4.02 -13.25 14.85
C ASP A 62 -3.72 -11.74 14.85
N TYR A 63 -4.35 -11.03 15.77
CA TYR A 63 -4.10 -9.62 16.03
C TYR A 63 -3.35 -9.46 17.36
N SER A 64 -2.24 -8.73 17.33
CA SER A 64 -1.46 -8.41 18.52
C SER A 64 -1.70 -6.96 18.90
N LEU A 65 -2.72 -6.73 19.72
CA LEU A 65 -3.09 -5.38 20.18
C LEU A 65 -2.07 -4.85 21.20
N ALA A 66 -1.66 -3.60 21.02
CA ALA A 66 -0.76 -2.88 21.91
C ALA A 66 -1.05 -1.38 21.88
N ASP A 67 -0.67 -0.67 22.94
CA ASP A 67 -0.70 0.79 22.93
C ASP A 67 0.39 1.30 21.99
N THR A 68 -0.03 1.99 20.95
CA THR A 68 0.78 2.28 19.77
C THR A 68 0.77 3.77 19.47
N SER A 69 1.96 4.36 19.34
CA SER A 69 2.12 5.74 18.86
C SER A 69 1.88 5.79 17.36
N LEU A 70 0.82 6.49 16.93
CA LEU A 70 0.58 6.73 15.52
C LEU A 70 1.66 7.61 14.91
N LYS A 71 2.18 8.56 15.67
CA LYS A 71 3.23 9.46 15.20
C LYS A 71 4.51 8.70 14.82
N GLU A 72 4.89 7.67 15.60
CA GLU A 72 6.03 6.80 15.28
C GLU A 72 5.78 6.01 14.00
N ILE A 73 4.60 5.39 13.84
CA ILE A 73 4.24 4.70 12.59
C ILE A 73 4.34 5.64 11.39
N PHE A 74 3.84 6.88 11.51
CA PHE A 74 3.88 7.86 10.42
C PHE A 74 5.31 8.26 10.08
N HIS A 75 6.19 8.46 11.06
CA HIS A 75 7.61 8.72 10.83
C HIS A 75 8.29 7.57 10.08
N GLU A 76 8.08 6.33 10.51
CA GLU A 76 8.63 5.15 9.85
C GLU A 76 8.12 5.03 8.41
N GLN A 77 6.81 5.21 8.19
CA GLN A 77 6.22 5.12 6.84
C GLN A 77 6.74 6.23 5.93
N TYR A 78 6.91 7.44 6.44
CA TYR A 78 7.52 8.52 5.68
C TYR A 78 8.93 8.16 5.22
N GLN A 79 9.80 7.71 6.15
CA GLN A 79 11.18 7.34 5.83
C GLN A 79 11.27 6.22 4.79
N VAL A 80 10.44 5.18 4.93
CA VAL A 80 10.43 4.04 4.00
C VAL A 80 9.95 4.43 2.61
N HIS A 81 8.91 5.26 2.52
CA HIS A 81 8.29 5.61 1.25
C HIS A 81 8.95 6.78 0.54
N ALA A 82 9.51 7.75 1.25
CA ALA A 82 10.20 8.90 0.65
C ALA A 82 11.33 8.48 -0.30
N LEU A 83 12.07 7.42 0.07
CA LEU A 83 13.16 6.87 -0.75
C LEU A 83 12.68 6.14 -2.03
N LYS A 84 11.40 5.81 -2.11
CA LYS A 84 10.81 5.01 -3.21
C LYS A 84 9.84 5.81 -4.06
N MET A 85 9.65 7.11 -3.77
CA MET A 85 8.75 7.94 -4.55
C MET A 85 9.25 8.11 -6.00
N PRO A 86 8.35 8.15 -6.97
CA PRO A 86 8.71 8.56 -8.33
C PRO A 86 9.32 9.97 -8.32
N GLU A 87 10.27 10.23 -9.21
CA GLU A 87 11.06 11.49 -9.24
C GLU A 87 10.21 12.77 -9.24
N LYS A 88 9.03 12.71 -9.87
CA LYS A 88 8.12 13.85 -10.00
C LYS A 88 6.99 13.87 -8.95
N VAL A 89 7.07 13.02 -7.93
CA VAL A 89 6.03 12.91 -6.89
C VAL A 89 6.61 13.25 -5.54
N SER A 90 6.01 14.24 -4.87
CA SER A 90 6.40 14.63 -3.52
C SER A 90 5.58 13.88 -2.47
N LEU A 91 6.22 13.30 -1.46
CA LEU A 91 5.55 12.75 -0.28
C LEU A 91 5.52 13.81 0.82
N ILE A 92 4.35 14.08 1.37
CA ILE A 92 4.12 15.17 2.33
C ILE A 92 3.49 14.60 3.60
N CYS A 93 4.08 14.93 4.76
CA CYS A 93 3.49 14.72 6.07
C CYS A 93 3.93 15.86 7.00
N ASP A 94 2.96 16.62 7.51
CA ASP A 94 3.22 17.70 8.47
C ASP A 94 3.21 17.10 9.89
N PHE A 95 4.37 16.68 10.36
CA PHE A 95 4.54 16.02 11.67
C PHE A 95 4.26 16.95 12.85
N ASP A 96 4.37 18.27 12.68
CA ASP A 96 4.10 19.24 13.74
C ASP A 96 2.60 19.43 13.96
N ALA A 97 1.81 19.23 12.90
CA ALA A 97 0.36 19.27 12.98
C ALA A 97 -0.28 17.94 13.49
N LEU A 98 0.49 16.84 13.56
CA LEU A 98 -0.03 15.56 14.03
C LEU A 98 -0.15 15.53 15.55
N PRO A 99 -1.33 15.19 16.13
CA PRO A 99 -1.48 15.03 17.56
C PRO A 99 -0.63 13.87 18.08
N ASP A 100 0.01 14.04 19.23
CA ASP A 100 0.75 12.96 19.89
C ASP A 100 -0.23 12.10 20.69
N ILE A 101 -0.59 10.95 20.14
CA ILE A 101 -1.59 10.03 20.70
C ILE A 101 -1.13 8.60 20.69
N LEU A 102 -1.60 7.84 21.69
CA LEU A 102 -1.53 6.39 21.71
C LEU A 102 -2.91 5.81 21.39
N ILE A 103 -2.94 4.81 20.54
CA ILE A 103 -4.15 4.05 20.25
C ILE A 103 -3.92 2.57 20.58
N HIS A 104 -4.95 1.89 21.09
CA HIS A 104 -4.90 0.45 21.36
C HIS A 104 -5.23 -0.32 20.10
N THR A 105 -4.20 -0.77 19.36
CA THR A 105 -4.35 -1.38 18.04
C THR A 105 -3.23 -2.38 17.74
N ASP A 106 -3.29 -3.05 16.60
CA ASP A 106 -2.16 -3.84 16.09
C ASP A 106 -1.24 -2.95 15.22
N PRO A 107 -0.03 -2.60 15.69
CA PRO A 107 0.87 -1.71 14.99
C PRO A 107 1.29 -2.26 13.62
N LYS A 108 1.50 -3.57 13.49
CA LYS A 108 1.92 -4.20 12.23
C LYS A 108 0.82 -4.10 11.18
N ARG A 109 -0.44 -4.32 11.58
CA ARG A 109 -1.58 -4.26 10.68
C ARG A 109 -1.90 -2.83 10.26
N VAL A 110 -1.85 -1.87 11.17
CA VAL A 110 -2.01 -0.45 10.84
C VAL A 110 -0.90 0.02 9.90
N THR A 111 0.35 -0.32 10.17
CA THR A 111 1.50 -0.07 9.28
C THR A 111 1.26 -0.67 7.87
N GLN A 112 0.78 -1.90 7.80
CA GLN A 112 0.46 -2.58 6.53
C GLN A 112 -0.60 -1.82 5.72
N VAL A 113 -1.66 -1.34 6.37
CA VAL A 113 -2.71 -0.56 5.71
C VAL A 113 -2.16 0.76 5.18
N ILE A 114 -1.46 1.54 6.01
CA ILE A 114 -0.87 2.83 5.61
C ILE A 114 0.10 2.64 4.45
N SER A 115 1.01 1.67 4.56
CA SER A 115 1.99 1.35 3.51
C SER A 115 1.33 0.97 2.19
N ASN A 116 0.24 0.20 2.24
CA ASN A 116 -0.50 -0.18 1.04
C ASN A 116 -1.19 1.03 0.39
N LEU A 117 -1.80 1.91 1.17
CA LEU A 117 -2.44 3.12 0.65
C LEU A 117 -1.42 4.07 0.02
N ILE A 118 -0.26 4.32 0.67
CA ILE A 118 0.81 5.17 0.11
C ILE A 118 1.38 4.53 -1.16
N SER A 119 1.62 3.21 -1.17
CA SER A 119 2.12 2.50 -2.37
C SER A 119 1.14 2.56 -3.53
N ASN A 120 -0.17 2.47 -3.26
CA ASN A 120 -1.20 2.64 -4.27
C ASN A 120 -1.23 4.08 -4.80
N ALA A 121 -1.17 5.08 -3.94
CA ALA A 121 -1.07 6.48 -4.33
C ALA A 121 0.15 6.72 -5.25
N ALA A 122 1.34 6.24 -4.87
CA ALA A 122 2.56 6.35 -5.68
C ALA A 122 2.46 5.65 -7.04
N LYS A 123 1.73 4.55 -7.11
CA LYS A 123 1.50 3.79 -8.35
C LYS A 123 0.62 4.56 -9.35
N PHE A 124 -0.33 5.35 -8.86
CA PHE A 124 -1.33 6.02 -9.70
C PHE A 124 -1.13 7.53 -9.83
N THR A 125 -0.07 8.08 -9.21
CA THR A 125 0.37 9.47 -9.37
C THR A 125 1.66 9.48 -10.17
N GLU A 126 1.63 10.07 -11.38
CA GLU A 126 2.82 10.19 -12.23
C GLU A 126 3.60 11.47 -11.96
N GLU A 127 2.89 12.53 -11.58
CA GLU A 127 3.43 13.84 -11.21
C GLU A 127 2.50 14.49 -10.18
N GLY A 128 3.07 15.19 -9.18
CA GLY A 128 2.31 15.90 -8.16
C GLY A 128 2.70 15.51 -6.74
N SER A 129 1.71 15.23 -5.89
CA SER A 129 1.95 14.99 -4.48
C SER A 129 1.08 13.88 -3.88
N ILE A 130 1.62 13.28 -2.84
CA ILE A 130 0.91 12.36 -1.95
C ILE A 130 1.06 12.91 -0.54
N SER A 131 -0.05 13.20 0.13
CA SER A 131 -0.05 13.61 1.52
C SER A 131 -0.72 12.55 2.39
N PHE A 132 -0.22 12.38 3.61
CA PHE A 132 -0.88 11.52 4.59
C PHE A 132 -0.85 12.16 5.96
N SER A 133 -1.95 12.00 6.69
CA SER A 133 -2.17 12.64 7.98
C SER A 133 -3.16 11.84 8.83
N TYR A 134 -3.27 12.19 10.10
CA TYR A 134 -4.36 11.74 10.95
C TYR A 134 -4.85 12.84 11.87
N ARG A 135 -6.09 12.71 12.31
CA ARG A 135 -6.73 13.62 13.27
C ARG A 135 -7.77 12.88 14.10
N ILE A 136 -8.08 13.42 15.26
CA ILE A 136 -9.13 12.88 16.14
C ILE A 136 -10.50 13.44 15.69
N VAL A 137 -11.49 12.56 15.56
CA VAL A 137 -12.87 12.90 15.18
C VAL A 137 -13.83 12.04 15.99
N GLU A 138 -14.59 12.63 16.91
CA GLU A 138 -15.73 12.00 17.61
C GLU A 138 -15.49 10.56 18.12
N GLY A 139 -14.43 10.35 18.90
CA GLY A 139 -14.12 9.02 19.46
C GLY A 139 -13.38 8.07 18.49
N TYR A 140 -12.90 8.59 17.37
CA TYR A 140 -12.08 7.87 16.39
C TYR A 140 -10.84 8.67 16.05
N VAL A 141 -9.82 7.99 15.57
CA VAL A 141 -8.75 8.59 14.78
C VAL A 141 -9.08 8.35 13.31
N LEU A 142 -9.18 9.42 12.55
CA LEU A 142 -9.30 9.38 11.08
C LEU A 142 -7.91 9.50 10.48
N ILE A 143 -7.49 8.50 9.72
CA ILE A 143 -6.23 8.45 8.97
C ILE A 143 -6.57 8.63 7.48
N GLU A 144 -5.80 9.47 6.79
CA GLU A 144 -6.05 9.86 5.39
C GLU A 144 -4.76 9.77 4.58
N VAL A 145 -4.87 9.26 3.36
CA VAL A 145 -3.84 9.32 2.32
C VAL A 145 -4.48 9.95 1.08
N ILE A 146 -3.95 11.09 0.65
CA ILE A 146 -4.50 11.89 -0.44
C ILE A 146 -3.45 11.99 -1.53
N ASP A 147 -3.81 11.64 -2.76
CA ASP A 147 -2.97 11.76 -3.94
C ASP A 147 -3.58 12.71 -4.98
N THR A 148 -2.73 13.24 -5.84
CA THR A 148 -3.12 14.08 -6.99
C THR A 148 -3.09 13.30 -8.32
N GLY A 149 -3.29 12.00 -8.27
CA GLY A 149 -3.18 11.09 -9.41
C GLY A 149 -4.41 11.10 -10.34
N ILE A 150 -4.56 10.02 -11.07
CA ILE A 150 -5.60 9.86 -12.12
C ILE A 150 -7.04 9.86 -11.58
N GLY A 151 -7.22 9.67 -10.28
CA GLY A 151 -8.53 9.54 -9.66
C GLY A 151 -9.29 8.26 -10.05
N ILE A 152 -10.48 8.11 -9.47
CA ILE A 152 -11.30 6.89 -9.53
C ILE A 152 -12.74 7.29 -9.87
N SER A 153 -13.32 6.69 -10.90
CA SER A 153 -14.72 6.92 -11.24
C SER A 153 -15.66 6.37 -10.15
N LEU A 154 -16.82 7.01 -9.97
CA LEU A 154 -17.81 6.63 -8.97
C LEU A 154 -18.21 5.15 -9.05
N GLN A 155 -18.31 4.62 -10.27
CA GLN A 155 -18.62 3.21 -10.51
C GLN A 155 -17.56 2.27 -9.92
N HIS A 156 -16.28 2.62 -10.05
CA HIS A 156 -15.19 1.81 -9.52
C HIS A 156 -15.00 1.97 -8.02
N GLN A 157 -15.32 3.14 -7.43
CA GLN A 157 -15.20 3.35 -5.97
C GLN A 157 -16.03 2.36 -5.16
N GLN A 158 -17.13 1.86 -5.71
CA GLN A 158 -17.97 0.85 -5.05
C GLN A 158 -17.33 -0.54 -5.00
N SER A 159 -16.44 -0.84 -5.94
CA SER A 159 -15.87 -2.18 -6.11
C SER A 159 -14.37 -2.28 -5.85
N ILE A 160 -13.64 -1.17 -5.62
CA ILE A 160 -12.17 -1.23 -5.44
C ILE A 160 -11.71 -2.01 -4.22
N PHE A 161 -12.59 -2.20 -3.24
CA PHE A 161 -12.33 -3.02 -2.05
C PHE A 161 -12.73 -4.49 -2.26
N ASP A 162 -13.33 -4.83 -3.41
CA ASP A 162 -13.68 -6.21 -3.75
C ASP A 162 -12.44 -6.98 -4.20
N ARG A 163 -12.51 -8.30 -4.09
CA ARG A 163 -11.40 -9.21 -4.39
C ARG A 163 -11.04 -9.20 -5.86
N PHE A 164 -9.74 -9.09 -6.16
CA PHE A 164 -9.19 -9.16 -7.52
C PHE A 164 -9.63 -8.04 -8.46
N VAL A 165 -10.19 -6.96 -7.94
CA VAL A 165 -10.58 -5.80 -8.74
C VAL A 165 -9.34 -4.97 -9.07
N LYS A 166 -9.18 -4.65 -10.35
CA LYS A 166 -8.16 -3.75 -10.89
C LYS A 166 -8.81 -2.73 -11.79
N ILE A 167 -8.65 -1.45 -11.51
CA ILE A 167 -9.15 -0.37 -12.36
C ILE A 167 -8.35 -0.29 -13.66
N ASN A 168 -7.04 -0.53 -13.57
CA ASN A 168 -6.12 -0.50 -14.70
C ASN A 168 -5.38 -1.84 -14.80
N SER A 169 -5.71 -2.63 -15.83
CA SER A 169 -5.11 -3.95 -16.08
C SER A 169 -3.63 -3.89 -16.46
N PHE A 170 -3.12 -2.72 -16.89
CA PHE A 170 -1.72 -2.54 -17.27
C PHE A 170 -0.80 -2.27 -16.06
N LYS A 171 -1.36 -1.79 -14.93
CA LYS A 171 -0.55 -1.58 -13.73
C LYS A 171 -0.52 -2.85 -12.87
N GLN A 172 0.69 -3.33 -12.55
CA GLN A 172 0.94 -4.57 -11.79
C GLN A 172 0.30 -4.54 -10.40
N GLY A 173 -0.22 -5.69 -9.95
CA GLY A 173 -0.76 -5.86 -8.59
C GLY A 173 -1.80 -6.97 -8.52
N THR A 174 -1.98 -7.59 -7.35
CA THR A 174 -2.92 -8.70 -7.11
C THR A 174 -4.39 -8.32 -7.16
N GLY A 175 -4.73 -7.06 -6.91
CA GLY A 175 -6.11 -6.66 -6.60
C GLY A 175 -6.59 -7.14 -5.23
N LEU A 176 -5.67 -7.58 -4.35
CA LEU A 176 -5.98 -8.03 -2.98
C LEU A 176 -5.67 -6.95 -1.93
N GLY A 177 -4.76 -6.03 -2.23
CA GLY A 177 -4.26 -5.08 -1.24
C GLY A 177 -5.36 -4.27 -0.55
N LEU A 178 -6.29 -3.66 -1.30
CA LEU A 178 -7.39 -2.90 -0.71
C LEU A 178 -8.41 -3.80 0.02
N THR A 179 -8.65 -5.02 -0.46
CA THR A 179 -9.48 -6.01 0.24
C THR A 179 -8.87 -6.38 1.58
N ILE A 180 -7.55 -6.60 1.63
CA ILE A 180 -6.81 -6.87 2.87
C ILE A 180 -6.91 -5.67 3.81
N CYS A 181 -6.72 -4.44 3.32
CA CYS A 181 -6.90 -3.23 4.11
C CYS A 181 -8.28 -3.16 4.73
N LYS A 182 -9.34 -3.38 3.95
CA LYS A 182 -10.72 -3.37 4.43
C LYS A 182 -10.92 -4.40 5.54
N THR A 183 -10.48 -5.64 5.34
CA THR A 183 -10.63 -6.69 6.35
C THR A 183 -9.87 -6.39 7.64
N ILE A 184 -8.64 -5.86 7.54
CA ILE A 184 -7.86 -5.46 8.71
C ILE A 184 -8.60 -4.36 9.49
N ILE A 185 -9.05 -3.31 8.81
CA ILE A 185 -9.70 -2.17 9.46
C ILE A 185 -11.03 -2.58 10.09
N GLU A 186 -11.85 -3.37 9.41
CA GLU A 186 -13.11 -3.91 9.96
C GLU A 186 -12.85 -4.79 11.21
N ALA A 187 -11.81 -5.62 11.20
CA ALA A 187 -11.42 -6.43 12.35
C ALA A 187 -10.90 -5.61 13.54
N LEU A 188 -10.36 -4.41 13.27
CA LEU A 188 -9.95 -3.44 14.29
C LEU A 188 -11.10 -2.48 14.69
N ASN A 189 -12.35 -2.82 14.34
CA ASN A 189 -13.57 -2.04 14.60
C ASN A 189 -13.55 -0.63 13.98
N GLY A 190 -12.85 -0.48 12.87
CA GLY A 190 -12.79 0.73 12.08
C GLY A 190 -13.64 0.66 10.81
N THR A 191 -13.57 1.73 10.03
CA THR A 191 -14.22 1.84 8.71
C THR A 191 -13.18 2.37 7.71
N ILE A 192 -13.21 1.90 6.47
CA ILE A 192 -12.35 2.38 5.38
C ILE A 192 -13.19 2.82 4.19
N GLY A 193 -12.74 3.86 3.50
CA GLY A 193 -13.43 4.39 2.34
C GLY A 193 -12.51 5.15 1.39
N VAL A 194 -13.12 5.65 0.32
CA VAL A 194 -12.46 6.48 -0.70
C VAL A 194 -13.40 7.57 -1.18
N ASP A 195 -12.86 8.77 -1.36
CA ASP A 195 -13.48 9.89 -2.05
C ASP A 195 -12.59 10.27 -3.22
N SER A 196 -13.11 10.28 -4.43
CA SER A 196 -12.29 10.54 -5.63
C SER A 196 -13.14 11.04 -6.79
N ARG A 197 -12.47 11.76 -7.71
CA ARG A 197 -13.01 12.09 -9.03
C ARG A 197 -11.95 11.84 -10.09
N PRO A 198 -12.34 11.37 -11.28
CA PRO A 198 -11.40 11.21 -12.39
C PRO A 198 -10.65 12.51 -12.67
N GLY A 199 -9.31 12.45 -12.69
CA GLY A 199 -8.42 13.58 -12.93
C GLY A 199 -8.14 14.47 -11.71
N GLU A 200 -8.79 14.25 -10.56
CA GLU A 200 -8.62 15.07 -9.34
C GLU A 200 -7.89 14.31 -8.21
N GLY A 201 -7.35 13.13 -8.51
CA GLY A 201 -6.73 12.26 -7.51
C GLY A 201 -7.73 11.50 -6.64
N ALA A 202 -7.24 10.91 -5.56
CA ALA A 202 -8.05 10.16 -4.63
C ALA A 202 -7.67 10.48 -3.16
N ARG A 203 -8.67 10.45 -2.30
CA ARG A 203 -8.54 10.48 -0.85
C ARG A 203 -8.99 9.13 -0.31
N PHE A 204 -8.04 8.30 0.08
CA PHE A 204 -8.31 7.09 0.86
C PHE A 204 -8.30 7.44 2.33
N TRP A 205 -9.26 6.94 3.08
CA TRP A 205 -9.36 7.19 4.50
C TRP A 205 -9.80 5.94 5.26
N PHE A 206 -9.40 5.86 6.52
CA PHE A 206 -9.93 4.87 7.44
C PHE A 206 -9.98 5.42 8.86
N THR A 207 -10.83 4.83 9.68
CA THR A 207 -10.98 5.18 11.08
C THR A 207 -10.54 4.04 11.97
N LEU A 208 -10.05 4.37 13.16
CA LEU A 208 -9.82 3.42 14.25
C LEU A 208 -10.44 3.98 15.53
N PRO A 209 -11.00 3.13 16.41
CA PRO A 209 -11.54 3.57 17.70
C PRO A 209 -10.45 4.27 18.53
N TYR A 210 -10.82 5.39 19.17
CA TYR A 210 -9.97 6.15 20.06
C TYR A 210 -10.71 6.50 21.34
N ASN A 211 -10.24 5.99 22.46
CA ASN A 211 -10.83 6.22 23.77
C ASN A 211 -9.85 7.08 24.60
N GLY A 212 -9.52 8.27 24.11
CA GLY A 212 -8.64 9.29 24.63
C GLY A 212 -8.17 9.20 26.06
#